data_363e4ecc0f8be12ca93c227b9fc24dc7
#
_entry.id   363e4ecc0f8be12ca93c227b9fc24dc7
#
_cell.length_a   1.000
_cell.length_b   1.000
_cell.length_c   1.000
_cell.angle_alpha   90.00
_cell.angle_beta   90.00
_cell.angle_gamma   90.00
#
_symmetry.space_group_name_H-M   'P 1'
#
loop_
_entity.id
_entity.type
_entity.pdbx_description
1 polymer ?
#
loop_
_entity_poly.entity_id
_entity_poly.type
_entity_poly.pdbx_seq_one_letter_code
_entity_poly.pdbx_strand_id
1 'polypeptide(L)'
;QYYYGKLTFSRMIICLLLLVGVMTILVLVRGDAEDVTLTEYLLIYILSPMPAFDLILKGDLSFNVTPGAATFSSIVKVLDVMGLGDNIKHLDASGWAYVPLPTNVYTNMFNYYVDFGYWGIFLFAILVGIAWGTLYNFMRRGVKLFVAIYALFFHALLLAFFADWIFTFLSLSIQYLFISHLLFIRFKIKYE
;
A
#
# COMPACT_ATOMS: atom_id res chain seq x y z
N GLN A 1 -26.15 11.06 -19.69
CA GLN A 1 -26.19 11.87 -18.45
C GLN A 1 -25.63 11.00 -17.32
N TYR A 2 -24.36 11.19 -16.93
CA TYR A 2 -23.76 10.47 -15.83
C TYR A 2 -24.32 11.01 -14.52
N TYR A 3 -25.06 10.19 -13.77
CA TYR A 3 -25.35 10.45 -12.38
C TYR A 3 -24.03 10.31 -11.59
N TYR A 4 -23.24 11.35 -11.53
CA TYR A 4 -22.30 11.52 -10.44
C TYR A 4 -23.16 11.77 -9.19
N GLY A 5 -23.43 10.71 -8.45
CA GLY A 5 -24.05 10.86 -7.15
C GLY A 5 -23.15 11.80 -6.35
N LYS A 6 -23.62 13.01 -6.10
CA LYS A 6 -22.89 13.96 -5.25
C LYS A 6 -22.64 13.22 -3.94
N LEU A 7 -21.36 12.94 -3.63
CA LEU A 7 -20.98 12.49 -2.32
C LEU A 7 -21.45 13.57 -1.36
N THR A 8 -22.57 13.36 -0.69
CA THR A 8 -23.10 14.28 0.31
C THR A 8 -22.10 14.29 1.45
N PHE A 9 -21.80 15.46 2.00
CA PHE A 9 -20.90 15.66 3.15
C PHE A 9 -21.19 14.66 4.27
N SER A 10 -22.47 14.34 4.52
CA SER A 10 -22.89 13.32 5.47
C SER A 10 -22.34 11.91 5.17
N ARG A 11 -22.27 11.50 3.90
CA ARG A 11 -21.71 10.20 3.52
C ARG A 11 -20.20 10.14 3.74
N MET A 12 -19.51 11.25 3.50
CA MET A 12 -18.07 11.34 3.81
C MET A 12 -17.81 11.22 5.31
N ILE A 13 -18.63 11.88 6.15
CA ILE A 13 -18.54 11.77 7.61
C ILE A 13 -18.80 10.31 8.04
N ILE A 14 -19.82 9.66 7.51
CA ILE A 14 -20.13 8.25 7.84
C ILE A 14 -18.95 7.34 7.47
N CYS A 15 -18.35 7.50 6.30
CA CYS A 15 -17.18 6.73 5.89
C CYS A 15 -15.99 6.97 6.83
N LEU A 16 -15.75 8.22 7.22
CA LEU A 16 -14.68 8.57 8.15
C LEU A 16 -14.91 7.95 9.53
N LEU A 17 -16.15 8.04 10.06
CA LEU A 17 -16.52 7.42 11.34
C LEU A 17 -16.39 5.90 11.32
N LEU A 18 -16.78 5.25 10.22
CA LEU A 18 -16.58 3.81 10.04
C LEU A 18 -15.09 3.45 10.02
N LEU A 19 -14.26 4.23 9.32
CA LEU A 19 -12.81 4.01 9.28
C LEU A 19 -12.20 4.13 10.68
N VAL A 20 -12.54 5.20 11.41
CA VAL A 20 -12.08 5.41 12.79
C VAL A 20 -12.58 4.27 13.70
N GLY A 21 -13.84 3.86 13.56
CA GLY A 21 -14.41 2.75 14.32
C GLY A 21 -13.68 1.42 14.09
N VAL A 22 -13.38 1.08 12.84
CA VAL A 22 -12.60 -0.12 12.50
C VAL A 22 -11.19 -0.04 13.09
N MET A 23 -10.51 1.11 12.96
CA MET A 23 -9.19 1.30 13.55
C MET A 23 -9.22 1.17 15.08
N THR A 24 -10.24 1.73 15.74
CA THR A 24 -10.42 1.58 17.19
C THR A 24 -10.59 0.12 17.61
N ILE A 25 -11.41 -0.65 16.89
CA ILE A 25 -11.61 -2.07 17.15
C ILE A 25 -10.29 -2.84 16.99
N LEU A 26 -9.52 -2.57 15.93
CA LEU A 26 -8.24 -3.23 15.67
C LEU A 26 -7.23 -2.95 16.80
N VAL A 27 -7.19 -1.73 17.33
CA VAL A 27 -6.34 -1.38 18.48
C VAL A 27 -6.77 -2.12 19.74
N LEU A 28 -8.08 -2.16 20.03
CA LEU A 28 -8.62 -2.85 21.20
C LEU A 28 -8.39 -4.37 21.17
N VAL A 29 -8.47 -4.99 19.97
CA VAL A 29 -8.24 -6.43 19.80
C VAL A 29 -6.76 -6.78 19.95
N ARG A 30 -5.85 -5.86 19.62
CA ARG A 30 -4.41 -6.12 19.65
C ARG A 30 -3.83 -6.18 21.07
N GLY A 31 -4.47 -5.55 22.06
CA GLY A 31 -4.19 -5.74 23.49
C GLY A 31 -2.81 -5.27 24.02
N ASP A 32 -1.94 -4.75 23.14
CA ASP A 32 -0.53 -4.49 23.46
C ASP A 32 -0.25 -3.13 24.12
N ALA A 33 -1.28 -2.38 24.48
CA ALA A 33 -1.13 -0.98 24.90
C ALA A 33 -1.71 -0.72 26.30
N GLU A 34 -1.19 -1.37 27.32
CA GLU A 34 -1.63 -1.13 28.71
C GLU A 34 -1.42 0.32 29.18
N ASP A 35 -0.45 1.07 28.58
CA ASP A 35 -0.06 2.41 29.00
C ASP A 35 -0.25 3.51 27.93
N VAL A 36 -0.80 3.21 26.75
CA VAL A 36 -0.89 4.17 25.62
C VAL A 36 -2.35 4.47 25.28
N THR A 37 -2.72 5.74 25.25
CA THR A 37 -4.08 6.14 24.85
C THR A 37 -4.33 5.83 23.36
N LEU A 38 -5.59 5.55 22.97
CA LEU A 38 -5.98 5.33 21.57
C LEU A 38 -5.48 6.45 20.63
N THR A 39 -5.52 7.69 21.09
CA THR A 39 -5.08 8.86 20.31
C THR A 39 -3.58 8.82 20.06
N GLU A 40 -2.78 8.52 21.08
CA GLU A 40 -1.33 8.38 20.94
C GLU A 40 -0.98 7.22 20.01
N TYR A 41 -1.69 6.10 20.13
CA TYR A 41 -1.48 4.94 19.27
C TYR A 41 -1.76 5.27 17.79
N LEU A 42 -2.86 5.94 17.48
CA LEU A 42 -3.19 6.38 16.11
C LEU A 42 -2.17 7.39 15.57
N LEU A 43 -1.74 8.35 16.41
CA LEU A 43 -0.72 9.32 16.03
C LEU A 43 0.61 8.65 15.73
N ILE A 44 1.03 7.68 16.54
CA ILE A 44 2.25 6.91 16.32
C ILE A 44 2.17 6.17 14.99
N TYR A 45 1.07 5.48 14.69
CA TYR A 45 0.90 4.79 13.41
C TYR A 45 0.99 5.72 12.20
N ILE A 46 0.48 6.95 12.32
CA ILE A 46 0.54 7.93 11.23
C ILE A 46 1.92 8.56 11.11
N LEU A 47 2.59 8.83 12.22
CA LEU A 47 3.83 9.60 12.25
C LEU A 47 5.09 8.72 12.24
N SER A 48 5.05 7.48 12.75
CA SER A 48 6.22 6.60 12.87
C SER A 48 6.86 6.18 11.54
N PRO A 49 6.16 6.03 10.40
CA PRO A 49 6.78 5.54 9.18
C PRO A 49 7.95 6.40 8.68
N MET A 50 7.84 7.73 8.83
CA MET A 50 8.90 8.65 8.41
C MET A 50 10.16 8.56 9.28
N PRO A 51 10.11 8.71 10.63
CA PRO A 51 11.29 8.54 11.49
C PRO A 51 11.84 7.11 11.43
N ALA A 52 11.00 6.08 11.27
CA ALA A 52 11.48 4.71 11.10
C ALA A 52 12.32 4.55 9.81
N PHE A 53 11.89 5.19 8.73
CA PHE A 53 12.66 5.20 7.49
C PHE A 53 13.95 6.04 7.60
N ASP A 54 13.94 7.12 8.37
CA ASP A 54 15.14 7.93 8.64
C ASP A 54 16.25 7.12 9.34
N LEU A 55 15.92 6.20 10.26
CA LEU A 55 16.90 5.30 10.87
C LEU A 55 17.61 4.42 9.83
N ILE A 56 16.90 4.02 8.78
CA ILE A 56 17.48 3.24 7.69
C ILE A 56 18.40 4.12 6.82
N LEU A 57 17.98 5.34 6.52
CA LEU A 57 18.78 6.29 5.75
C LEU A 57 20.07 6.68 6.46
N LYS A 58 20.06 6.73 7.80
CA LYS A 58 21.24 6.99 8.65
C LYS A 58 22.14 5.76 8.81
N GLY A 59 21.66 4.57 8.47
CA GLY A 59 22.38 3.33 8.66
C GLY A 59 22.28 2.73 10.06
N ASP A 60 21.44 3.30 10.93
CA ASP A 60 21.19 2.78 12.29
C ASP A 60 20.39 1.46 12.25
N LEU A 61 19.64 1.25 11.18
CA LEU A 61 18.91 0.01 10.90
C LEU A 61 19.22 -0.44 9.47
N SER A 62 19.66 -1.69 9.31
CA SER A 62 20.02 -2.25 8.02
C SER A 62 19.37 -3.60 7.79
N PHE A 63 19.05 -3.90 6.54
CA PHE A 63 18.42 -5.14 6.11
C PHE A 63 19.32 -5.85 5.09
N ASN A 64 19.57 -7.14 5.31
CA ASN A 64 20.33 -7.96 4.36
C ASN A 64 19.37 -8.74 3.49
N VAL A 65 18.97 -8.14 2.38
CA VAL A 65 17.94 -8.65 1.47
C VAL A 65 18.55 -8.86 0.08
N THR A 66 18.13 -9.91 -0.62
CA THR A 66 18.48 -10.08 -2.03
C THR A 66 17.82 -8.97 -2.85
N PRO A 67 18.53 -8.25 -3.74
CA PRO A 67 17.96 -7.17 -4.52
C PRO A 67 16.67 -7.59 -5.25
N GLY A 68 15.61 -6.82 -5.07
CA GLY A 68 14.28 -7.09 -5.58
C GLY A 68 13.36 -7.89 -4.65
N ALA A 69 13.90 -8.53 -3.59
CA ALA A 69 13.09 -9.38 -2.73
C ALA A 69 12.15 -8.61 -1.79
N ALA A 70 12.49 -7.38 -1.42
CA ALA A 70 11.59 -6.52 -0.66
C ALA A 70 10.47 -5.94 -1.54
N THR A 71 10.84 -5.37 -2.68
CA THR A 71 9.91 -4.75 -3.64
C THR A 71 8.93 -5.77 -4.23
N PHE A 72 9.43 -6.93 -4.65
CA PHE A 72 8.66 -7.97 -5.31
C PHE A 72 8.38 -9.17 -4.41
N SER A 73 8.15 -8.93 -3.13
CA SER A 73 7.95 -9.98 -2.12
C SER A 73 6.85 -10.99 -2.49
N SER A 74 5.80 -10.57 -3.18
CA SER A 74 4.75 -11.48 -3.68
C SER A 74 5.28 -12.46 -4.75
N ILE A 75 6.18 -12.02 -5.62
CA ILE A 75 6.79 -12.88 -6.64
C ILE A 75 7.77 -13.85 -5.97
N VAL A 76 8.59 -13.36 -5.06
CA VAL A 76 9.54 -14.17 -4.32
C VAL A 76 8.84 -15.31 -3.57
N LYS A 77 7.72 -15.05 -2.91
CA LYS A 77 6.91 -16.10 -2.26
C LYS A 77 6.42 -17.17 -3.24
N VAL A 78 6.09 -16.79 -4.47
CA VAL A 78 5.72 -17.79 -5.50
C VAL A 78 6.93 -18.63 -5.90
N LEU A 79 8.10 -18.02 -6.08
CA LEU A 79 9.34 -18.73 -6.38
C LEU A 79 9.73 -19.72 -5.27
N ASP A 80 9.52 -19.36 -4.00
CA ASP A 80 9.74 -20.25 -2.86
C ASP A 80 8.85 -21.48 -2.93
N VAL A 81 7.55 -21.29 -3.18
CA VAL A 81 6.60 -22.41 -3.32
C VAL A 81 6.97 -23.32 -4.48
N MET A 82 7.59 -22.77 -5.53
CA MET A 82 8.09 -23.53 -6.69
C MET A 82 9.45 -24.22 -6.43
N GLY A 83 10.06 -24.03 -5.25
CA GLY A 83 11.38 -24.56 -4.94
C GLY A 83 12.54 -23.83 -5.65
N LEU A 84 12.30 -22.62 -6.14
CA LEU A 84 13.29 -21.78 -6.82
C LEU A 84 13.84 -20.66 -5.93
N GLY A 85 13.40 -20.60 -4.68
CA GLY A 85 13.69 -19.53 -3.74
C GLY A 85 14.82 -19.78 -2.74
N ASP A 86 15.46 -20.97 -2.71
CA ASP A 86 16.38 -21.42 -1.66
C ASP A 86 17.55 -20.47 -1.34
N ASN A 87 17.94 -19.63 -2.29
CA ASN A 87 19.05 -18.68 -2.13
C ASN A 87 18.57 -17.22 -1.98
N ILE A 88 17.27 -16.97 -1.92
CA ILE A 88 16.72 -15.61 -1.81
C ILE A 88 16.63 -15.22 -0.33
N LYS A 89 17.34 -14.16 0.04
CA LYS A 89 17.21 -13.58 1.36
C LYS A 89 15.99 -12.66 1.38
N HIS A 90 14.98 -13.08 2.11
CA HIS A 90 13.75 -12.32 2.29
C HIS A 90 13.96 -11.09 3.17
N LEU A 91 13.05 -10.13 3.06
CA LEU A 91 12.94 -9.07 4.03
C LEU A 91 12.51 -9.70 5.38
N ASP A 92 13.41 -9.67 6.36
CA ASP A 92 13.13 -10.21 7.67
C ASP A 92 12.07 -9.36 8.38
N ALA A 93 10.99 -10.02 8.80
CA ALA A 93 9.92 -9.37 9.57
C ALA A 93 10.36 -8.89 10.97
N SER A 94 11.56 -9.29 11.41
CA SER A 94 12.13 -8.90 12.71
C SER A 94 12.71 -7.48 12.74
N GLY A 95 12.76 -6.79 11.63
CA GLY A 95 13.26 -5.41 11.55
C GLY A 95 12.29 -4.42 12.18
N TRP A 96 12.32 -4.31 13.52
CA TRP A 96 11.54 -3.32 14.25
C TRP A 96 12.35 -2.03 14.47
N ALA A 97 11.77 -0.90 14.12
CA ALA A 97 12.26 0.42 14.53
C ALA A 97 11.55 0.85 15.82
N TYR A 98 12.25 1.56 16.67
CA TYR A 98 11.71 2.11 17.93
C TYR A 98 11.63 3.63 17.82
N VAL A 99 10.46 4.18 17.46
CA VAL A 99 10.26 5.60 17.14
C VAL A 99 8.87 6.12 17.55
N PRO A 100 8.61 6.43 18.79
CA PRO A 100 9.16 6.03 20.07
C PRO A 100 8.73 4.62 20.50
N LEU A 101 7.68 4.05 19.88
CA LEU A 101 7.19 2.69 20.09
C LEU A 101 7.72 1.76 18.98
N PRO A 102 7.74 0.45 19.23
CA PRO A 102 8.15 -0.49 18.21
C PRO A 102 7.20 -0.43 17.00
N THR A 103 7.76 -0.22 15.82
CA THR A 103 7.05 -0.23 14.55
C THR A 103 7.82 -1.03 13.50
N ASN A 104 7.09 -1.75 12.66
CA ASN A 104 7.59 -2.40 11.46
C ASN A 104 7.00 -1.76 10.19
N VAL A 105 6.46 -0.55 10.34
CA VAL A 105 5.84 0.20 9.26
C VAL A 105 6.81 1.30 8.81
N TYR A 106 7.08 1.31 7.52
CA TYR A 106 7.95 2.25 6.85
C TYR A 106 7.19 2.88 5.67
N THR A 107 7.70 3.97 5.12
CA THR A 107 7.07 4.62 3.95
C THR A 107 7.07 3.69 2.73
N ASN A 108 6.30 4.04 1.69
CA ASN A 108 6.33 3.31 0.41
C ASN A 108 7.73 3.28 -0.26
N MET A 109 8.64 4.18 0.15
CA MET A 109 10.01 4.24 -0.39
C MET A 109 10.92 3.16 0.18
N PHE A 110 10.55 2.57 1.32
CA PHE A 110 11.37 1.63 2.07
C PHE A 110 11.84 0.44 1.23
N ASN A 111 10.92 -0.28 0.61
CA ASN A 111 11.26 -1.48 -0.17
C ASN A 111 12.18 -1.16 -1.34
N TYR A 112 11.94 -0.04 -2.03
CA TYR A 112 12.76 0.41 -3.15
C TYR A 112 14.17 0.79 -2.72
N TYR A 113 14.29 1.43 -1.54
CA TYR A 113 15.56 1.81 -0.96
C TYR A 113 16.37 0.60 -0.50
N VAL A 114 15.74 -0.34 0.20
CA VAL A 114 16.40 -1.55 0.70
C VAL A 114 16.95 -2.40 -0.44
N ASP A 115 16.20 -2.52 -1.54
CA ASP A 115 16.61 -3.31 -2.70
C ASP A 115 17.64 -2.61 -3.59
N PHE A 116 17.49 -1.30 -3.83
CA PHE A 116 18.22 -0.58 -4.90
C PHE A 116 18.77 0.79 -4.46
N GLY A 117 18.71 1.11 -3.18
CA GLY A 117 19.15 2.40 -2.64
C GLY A 117 18.35 3.59 -3.19
N TYR A 118 18.97 4.75 -3.28
CA TYR A 118 18.34 5.98 -3.80
C TYR A 118 17.88 5.85 -5.25
N TRP A 119 18.58 5.07 -6.07
CA TRP A 119 18.19 4.81 -7.46
C TRP A 119 16.88 4.05 -7.54
N GLY A 120 16.63 3.15 -6.59
CA GLY A 120 15.33 2.47 -6.48
C GLY A 120 14.20 3.45 -6.25
N ILE A 121 14.33 4.36 -5.26
CA ILE A 121 13.32 5.38 -4.99
C ILE A 121 13.04 6.20 -6.26
N PHE A 122 14.09 6.71 -6.91
CA PHE A 122 13.97 7.54 -8.10
C PHE A 122 13.26 6.80 -9.25
N LEU A 123 13.70 5.59 -9.57
CA LEU A 123 13.14 4.79 -10.66
C LEU A 123 11.66 4.46 -10.42
N PHE A 124 11.33 3.94 -9.24
CA PHE A 124 9.97 3.54 -8.91
C PHE A 124 9.03 4.74 -8.75
N ALA A 125 9.51 5.89 -8.27
CA ALA A 125 8.73 7.13 -8.25
C ALA A 125 8.33 7.57 -9.67
N ILE A 126 9.24 7.47 -10.64
CA ILE A 126 8.93 7.76 -12.05
C ILE A 126 7.92 6.76 -12.60
N LEU A 127 8.15 5.46 -12.42
CA LEU A 127 7.26 4.40 -12.94
C LEU A 127 5.84 4.54 -12.37
N VAL A 128 5.71 4.72 -11.06
CA VAL A 128 4.44 4.92 -10.38
C VAL A 128 3.79 6.22 -10.83
N GLY A 129 4.55 7.31 -10.95
CA GLY A 129 4.05 8.60 -11.43
C GLY A 129 3.49 8.52 -12.86
N ILE A 130 4.18 7.84 -13.78
CA ILE A 130 3.71 7.62 -15.16
C ILE A 130 2.44 6.76 -15.15
N ALA A 131 2.43 5.66 -14.39
CA ALA A 131 1.27 4.77 -14.30
C ALA A 131 0.03 5.52 -13.77
N TRP A 132 0.17 6.26 -12.68
CA TRP A 132 -0.91 7.06 -12.11
C TRP A 132 -1.36 8.21 -13.02
N GLY A 133 -0.44 8.91 -13.65
CA GLY A 133 -0.75 9.98 -14.59
C GLY A 133 -1.52 9.46 -15.79
N THR A 134 -1.13 8.31 -16.33
CA THR A 134 -1.81 7.63 -17.44
C THR A 134 -3.21 7.18 -17.02
N LEU A 135 -3.33 6.51 -15.89
CA LEU A 135 -4.59 6.04 -15.33
C LEU A 135 -5.57 7.20 -15.07
N TYR A 136 -5.08 8.30 -14.51
CA TYR A 136 -5.84 9.52 -14.28
C TYR A 136 -6.36 10.14 -15.60
N ASN A 137 -5.52 10.18 -16.62
CA ASN A 137 -5.91 10.73 -17.93
C ASN A 137 -7.04 9.90 -18.58
N PHE A 138 -6.98 8.57 -18.53
CA PHE A 138 -8.04 7.71 -19.04
C PHE A 138 -9.32 7.81 -18.18
N MET A 139 -9.19 7.89 -16.86
CA MET A 139 -10.30 8.14 -15.96
C MET A 139 -11.03 9.45 -16.31
N ARG A 140 -10.28 10.54 -16.52
CA ARG A 140 -10.86 11.85 -16.91
C ARG A 140 -11.62 11.82 -18.24
N ARG A 141 -11.22 10.95 -19.16
CA ARG A 141 -11.93 10.73 -20.43
C ARG A 141 -13.22 9.94 -20.27
N GLY A 142 -13.57 9.54 -19.05
CA GLY A 142 -14.81 8.82 -18.75
C GLY A 142 -14.80 7.35 -19.16
N VAL A 143 -13.62 6.76 -19.41
CA VAL A 143 -13.51 5.32 -19.71
C VAL A 143 -13.81 4.54 -18.43
N LYS A 144 -15.00 3.90 -18.39
CA LYS A 144 -15.56 3.27 -17.18
C LYS A 144 -14.61 2.31 -16.47
N LEU A 145 -13.90 1.48 -17.23
CA LEU A 145 -12.90 0.56 -16.68
C LEU A 145 -11.82 1.30 -15.89
N PHE A 146 -11.26 2.37 -16.47
CA PHE A 146 -10.21 3.15 -15.81
C PHE A 146 -10.73 3.94 -14.61
N VAL A 147 -12.00 4.36 -14.63
CA VAL A 147 -12.65 4.96 -13.44
C VAL A 147 -12.69 3.95 -12.29
N ALA A 148 -13.07 2.70 -12.55
CA ALA A 148 -13.12 1.64 -11.54
C ALA A 148 -11.72 1.27 -11.04
N ILE A 149 -10.76 1.09 -11.94
CA ILE A 149 -9.37 0.78 -11.57
C ILE A 149 -8.80 1.92 -10.71
N TYR A 150 -8.98 3.18 -11.14
CA TYR A 150 -8.51 4.33 -10.36
C TYR A 150 -9.11 4.37 -8.95
N ALA A 151 -10.43 4.13 -8.85
CA ALA A 151 -11.12 4.12 -7.55
C ALA A 151 -10.62 2.98 -6.63
N LEU A 152 -10.40 1.79 -7.19
CA LEU A 152 -9.88 0.64 -6.43
C LEU A 152 -8.46 0.86 -5.93
N PHE A 153 -7.59 1.46 -6.74
CA PHE A 153 -6.20 1.70 -6.36
C PHE A 153 -5.97 3.02 -5.62
N PHE A 154 -6.99 3.88 -5.50
CA PHE A 154 -6.83 5.20 -4.87
C PHE A 154 -6.31 5.12 -3.42
N HIS A 155 -6.65 4.06 -2.69
CA HIS A 155 -6.11 3.82 -1.35
C HIS A 155 -4.57 3.72 -1.34
N ALA A 156 -3.95 3.18 -2.41
CA ALA A 156 -2.50 3.08 -2.50
C ALA A 156 -1.81 4.44 -2.54
N LEU A 157 -2.44 5.46 -3.14
CA LEU A 157 -1.96 6.84 -3.07
C LEU A 157 -2.15 7.44 -1.69
N LEU A 158 -3.33 7.25 -1.10
CA LEU A 158 -3.64 7.80 0.23
C LEU A 158 -2.72 7.22 1.31
N LEU A 159 -2.40 5.92 1.22
CA LEU A 159 -1.60 5.20 2.21
C LEU A 159 -0.12 5.11 1.83
N ALA A 160 0.34 5.83 0.80
CA ALA A 160 1.74 5.80 0.37
C ALA A 160 2.72 6.28 1.45
N PHE A 161 2.28 7.13 2.37
CA PHE A 161 3.09 7.55 3.51
C PHE A 161 3.35 6.39 4.50
N PHE A 162 2.50 5.36 4.47
CA PHE A 162 2.52 4.25 5.40
C PHE A 162 3.22 3.00 4.83
N ALA A 163 2.92 2.62 3.59
CA ALA A 163 3.51 1.44 2.96
C ALA A 163 3.38 1.47 1.43
N ASP A 164 4.12 0.59 0.73
CA ASP A 164 3.89 0.30 -0.68
C ASP A 164 2.74 -0.71 -0.83
N TRP A 165 1.63 -0.23 -1.38
CA TRP A 165 0.41 -1.02 -1.63
C TRP A 165 0.32 -1.58 -3.04
N ILE A 166 1.30 -1.32 -3.91
CA ILE A 166 1.28 -1.73 -5.32
C ILE A 166 2.16 -2.96 -5.52
N PHE A 167 3.46 -2.83 -5.31
CA PHE A 167 4.42 -3.89 -5.60
C PHE A 167 4.52 -4.92 -4.48
N THR A 168 4.48 -4.51 -3.23
CA THR A 168 4.48 -5.42 -2.08
C THR A 168 3.25 -6.33 -2.09
N PHE A 169 2.08 -5.78 -2.45
CA PHE A 169 0.82 -6.53 -2.57
C PHE A 169 0.43 -6.80 -4.03
N LEU A 170 1.40 -7.16 -4.87
CA LEU A 170 1.20 -7.35 -6.30
C LEU A 170 0.10 -8.38 -6.60
N SER A 171 -0.02 -9.45 -5.81
CA SER A 171 -1.09 -10.44 -5.94
C SER A 171 -2.49 -9.83 -5.77
N LEU A 172 -2.68 -8.94 -4.80
CA LEU A 172 -3.93 -8.20 -4.59
C LEU A 172 -4.18 -7.23 -5.75
N SER A 173 -3.14 -6.55 -6.22
CA SER A 173 -3.21 -5.64 -7.36
C SER A 173 -3.68 -6.35 -8.63
N ILE A 174 -3.15 -7.54 -8.91
CA ILE A 174 -3.57 -8.38 -10.03
C ILE A 174 -5.04 -8.82 -9.87
N GLN A 175 -5.45 -9.22 -8.67
CA GLN A 175 -6.85 -9.57 -8.38
C GLN A 175 -7.79 -8.40 -8.63
N TYR A 176 -7.44 -7.18 -8.22
CA TYR A 176 -8.25 -5.99 -8.48
C TYR A 176 -8.39 -5.69 -9.98
N LEU A 177 -7.31 -5.82 -10.75
CA LEU A 177 -7.36 -5.65 -12.21
C LEU A 177 -8.24 -6.72 -12.86
N PHE A 178 -8.10 -7.97 -12.45
CA PHE A 178 -8.88 -9.08 -12.97
C PHE A 178 -10.37 -8.93 -12.68
N ILE A 179 -10.74 -8.63 -11.43
CA ILE A 179 -12.13 -8.41 -11.02
C ILE A 179 -12.73 -7.22 -11.77
N SER A 180 -11.97 -6.12 -11.87
CA SER A 180 -12.41 -4.95 -12.65
C SER A 180 -12.72 -5.32 -14.09
N HIS A 181 -11.82 -6.06 -14.74
CA HIS A 181 -12.00 -6.50 -16.12
C HIS A 181 -13.23 -7.40 -16.29
N LEU A 182 -13.43 -8.38 -15.42
CA LEU A 182 -14.59 -9.27 -15.43
C LEU A 182 -15.92 -8.49 -15.26
N LEU A 183 -15.96 -7.53 -14.36
CA LEU A 183 -17.16 -6.72 -14.15
C LEU A 183 -17.55 -5.95 -15.42
N PHE A 184 -16.56 -5.40 -16.13
CA PHE A 184 -16.84 -4.63 -17.36
C PHE A 184 -17.18 -5.50 -18.56
N ILE A 185 -16.62 -6.69 -18.71
CA ILE A 185 -17.02 -7.66 -19.74
C ILE A 185 -18.48 -8.05 -19.52
N ARG A 186 -18.89 -8.38 -18.29
CA ARG A 186 -20.24 -8.85 -17.97
C ARG A 186 -21.31 -7.79 -18.21
N PHE A 187 -20.98 -6.51 -18.01
CA PHE A 187 -21.90 -5.42 -18.31
C PHE A 187 -22.07 -5.18 -19.82
N LYS A 188 -21.05 -5.45 -20.64
CA LYS A 188 -21.13 -5.29 -22.09
C LYS A 188 -22.06 -6.33 -22.75
N ILE A 189 -22.08 -7.54 -22.25
CA ILE A 189 -22.94 -8.65 -22.77
C ILE A 189 -24.43 -8.41 -22.46
N LYS A 190 -24.80 -7.56 -21.52
CA LYS A 190 -26.18 -7.33 -21.11
C LYS A 190 -26.89 -6.21 -21.88
N TYR A 191 -26.20 -5.47 -22.76
CA TYR A 191 -26.70 -4.33 -23.52
C TYR A 191 -26.58 -4.50 -25.06
N GLU A 192 -26.20 -5.68 -25.56
CA GLU A 192 -26.37 -6.12 -26.94
C GLU A 192 -27.61 -7.04 -27.03
#